data_7d9fe82a5ff69a533471ab6bc94d5267
#
_entry.id   7d9fe82a5ff69a533471ab6bc94d5267
#
_cell.length_a   1.000
_cell.length_b   1.000
_cell.length_c   1.000
_cell.angle_alpha   90.00
_cell.angle_beta   90.00
_cell.angle_gamma   90.00
#
_symmetry.space_group_name_H-M   'P 1'
#
loop_
_entity.id
_entity.type
_entity.pdbx_description
1 polymer ?
#
loop_
_entity_poly.entity_id
_entity_poly.type
_entity_poly.pdbx_seq_one_letter_code
_entity_poly.pdbx_strand_id
1 'polypeptide(L)'
;MILPAMSSLSRQYNKLCDRPDFDDPALRAMLRDIVAPGYAPEEELRRKFWEYAMLGLYLEESGALRDDAEVLSIAAGHEEPLYWLANRVGRVVATDIYGEGGFAVDGREADASMLTDPGHWAPYDYRADHLEVRSMDALNVDYPDNSFDVVFSLSSIEHFGQPEAIRRAAAEMARVVKPGGHLVIVTEVLVKAHPLDWAPLQVAIKTLSRGKRLDRATMRKRMMDAFRPRELQRDVIAPTGLAPVQPIDYTLSPSTYDNLITWVGDDMRPASGNEYPHILLKGHGSPWTSAFLAFRKPA
;
A
#
# COMPACT_ATOMS: atom_id res chain seq x y z
N MET A 1 12.38 26.37 -21.38
CA MET A 1 13.08 25.78 -20.23
C MET A 1 12.95 24.29 -20.39
N ILE A 2 14.03 23.60 -20.74
CA ILE A 2 14.03 22.15 -20.96
C ILE A 2 13.95 21.53 -19.55
N LEU A 3 12.84 20.83 -19.27
CA LEU A 3 12.74 20.02 -18.05
C LEU A 3 13.93 19.05 -18.00
N PRO A 4 14.60 18.87 -16.85
CA PRO A 4 15.63 17.84 -16.74
C PRO A 4 14.97 16.51 -17.09
N ALA A 5 15.57 15.80 -18.05
CA ALA A 5 15.15 14.46 -18.40
C ALA A 5 15.09 13.64 -17.10
N MET A 6 13.95 12.99 -16.84
CA MET A 6 13.89 12.00 -15.78
C MET A 6 15.04 11.01 -16.00
N SER A 7 15.96 10.92 -15.03
CA SER A 7 16.85 9.77 -14.99
C SER A 7 15.95 8.54 -15.08
N SER A 8 16.16 7.71 -16.08
CA SER A 8 15.37 6.49 -16.23
C SER A 8 15.55 5.67 -14.95
N LEU A 9 14.44 5.43 -14.23
CA LEU A 9 14.47 4.55 -13.07
C LEU A 9 15.10 3.22 -13.49
N SER A 10 16.07 2.74 -12.73
CA SER A 10 16.82 1.52 -13.06
C SER A 10 16.02 0.25 -12.76
N ARG A 11 15.05 0.39 -11.85
CA ARG A 11 14.17 -0.69 -11.38
C ARG A 11 12.74 -0.52 -11.91
N GLN A 12 12.06 -1.64 -12.14
CA GLN A 12 10.59 -1.65 -12.34
C GLN A 12 9.91 -1.51 -10.98
N TYR A 13 9.35 -0.31 -10.69
CA TYR A 13 8.62 -0.05 -9.45
C TYR A 13 7.13 -0.39 -9.57
N ASN A 14 6.47 0.07 -10.63
CA ASN A 14 5.04 -0.20 -10.81
C ASN A 14 4.82 -1.67 -11.14
N LYS A 15 4.71 -2.51 -10.12
CA LYS A 15 4.62 -3.96 -10.27
C LYS A 15 3.92 -4.65 -9.09
N LEU A 16 3.63 -5.91 -9.25
CA LEU A 16 3.20 -6.78 -8.16
C LEU A 16 4.40 -7.25 -7.32
N CYS A 17 4.16 -7.52 -6.03
CA CYS A 17 5.12 -8.17 -5.16
C CYS A 17 5.40 -9.59 -5.66
N ASP A 18 6.66 -9.86 -6.00
CA ASP A 18 7.09 -11.11 -6.60
C ASP A 18 8.23 -11.75 -5.79
N ARG A 19 8.25 -13.09 -5.71
CA ARG A 19 9.24 -13.82 -4.91
C ARG A 19 10.69 -13.47 -5.29
N PRO A 20 11.07 -13.36 -6.57
CA PRO A 20 12.44 -13.00 -6.96
C PRO A 20 12.91 -11.63 -6.48
N ASP A 21 12.00 -10.70 -6.16
CA ASP A 21 12.39 -9.38 -5.64
C ASP A 21 13.20 -9.51 -4.33
N PHE A 22 12.87 -10.52 -3.53
CA PHE A 22 13.57 -10.79 -2.27
C PHE A 22 14.97 -11.38 -2.44
N ASP A 23 15.37 -11.75 -3.65
CA ASP A 23 16.72 -12.17 -3.97
C ASP A 23 17.62 -10.99 -4.33
N ASP A 24 17.05 -9.80 -4.52
CA ASP A 24 17.77 -8.57 -4.81
C ASP A 24 18.53 -8.07 -3.56
N PRO A 25 19.87 -7.94 -3.63
CA PRO A 25 20.65 -7.44 -2.50
C PRO A 25 20.27 -6.02 -2.05
N ALA A 26 19.85 -5.15 -2.97
CA ALA A 26 19.44 -3.80 -2.63
C ALA A 26 18.12 -3.79 -1.85
N LEU A 27 17.15 -4.63 -2.24
CA LEU A 27 15.91 -4.78 -1.49
C LEU A 27 16.17 -5.33 -0.08
N ARG A 28 17.02 -6.34 0.06
CA ARG A 28 17.41 -6.88 1.37
C ARG A 28 18.14 -5.86 2.24
N ALA A 29 19.02 -5.05 1.65
CA ALA A 29 19.69 -3.98 2.38
C ALA A 29 18.70 -2.94 2.90
N MET A 30 17.75 -2.52 2.06
CA MET A 30 16.70 -1.59 2.43
C MET A 30 15.79 -2.17 3.54
N LEU A 31 15.48 -3.45 3.48
CA LEU A 31 14.72 -4.13 4.54
C LEU A 31 15.45 -4.10 5.89
N ARG A 32 16.74 -4.33 5.92
CA ARG A 32 17.54 -4.24 7.17
C ARG A 32 17.67 -2.81 7.70
N ASP A 33 17.50 -1.82 6.84
CA ASP A 33 17.56 -0.42 7.22
C ASP A 33 16.20 0.11 7.76
N ILE A 34 15.08 -0.40 7.25
CA ILE A 34 13.74 0.04 7.63
C ILE A 34 13.16 -0.78 8.77
N VAL A 35 13.27 -2.12 8.70
CA VAL A 35 12.59 -3.05 9.61
C VAL A 35 13.34 -3.17 10.93
N ALA A 36 12.60 -3.51 11.98
CA ALA A 36 13.15 -3.68 13.33
C ALA A 36 14.42 -4.53 13.37
N PRO A 37 15.39 -4.20 14.23
CA PRO A 37 16.62 -4.97 14.39
C PRO A 37 16.35 -6.45 14.67
N GLY A 38 17.06 -7.33 13.98
CA GLY A 38 16.90 -8.78 14.08
C GLY A 38 15.99 -9.41 13.03
N TYR A 39 15.36 -8.62 12.18
CA TYR A 39 14.64 -9.14 11.03
C TYR A 39 15.58 -9.83 10.02
N ALA A 40 15.19 -11.02 9.59
CA ALA A 40 15.95 -11.86 8.65
C ALA A 40 15.24 -11.91 7.27
N PRO A 41 15.58 -11.01 6.34
CA PRO A 41 14.90 -10.91 5.03
C PRO A 41 15.08 -12.14 4.14
N GLU A 42 16.01 -13.02 4.48
CA GLU A 42 16.25 -14.30 3.80
C GLU A 42 15.27 -15.39 4.20
N GLU A 43 14.73 -15.32 5.42
CA GLU A 43 13.87 -16.34 6.03
C GLU A 43 12.42 -15.91 6.10
N GLU A 44 12.19 -14.64 6.45
CA GLU A 44 10.86 -14.09 6.66
C GLU A 44 10.41 -13.20 5.48
N LEU A 45 10.09 -13.81 4.34
CA LEU A 45 9.65 -13.07 3.17
C LEU A 45 8.19 -12.62 3.34
N ARG A 46 8.01 -11.34 3.65
CA ARG A 46 6.68 -10.73 3.87
C ARG A 46 6.39 -9.68 2.81
N ARG A 47 5.22 -9.76 2.14
CA ARG A 47 4.78 -8.72 1.19
C ARG A 47 4.72 -7.33 1.83
N LYS A 48 4.31 -7.22 3.10
CA LYS A 48 4.25 -5.94 3.82
C LYS A 48 5.63 -5.28 3.93
N PHE A 49 6.65 -6.06 4.24
CA PHE A 49 8.02 -5.55 4.28
C PHE A 49 8.59 -5.24 2.88
N TRP A 50 8.18 -6.01 1.86
CA TRP A 50 8.47 -5.65 0.47
C TRP A 50 7.92 -4.27 0.11
N GLU A 51 6.72 -3.92 0.57
CA GLU A 51 6.11 -2.59 0.39
C GLU A 51 7.01 -1.49 0.98
N TYR A 52 7.56 -1.71 2.17
CA TYR A 52 8.48 -0.79 2.84
C TYR A 52 9.77 -0.61 2.05
N ALA A 53 10.39 -1.71 1.63
CA ALA A 53 11.63 -1.66 0.85
C ALA A 53 11.42 -1.00 -0.50
N MET A 54 10.34 -1.29 -1.20
CA MET A 54 10.02 -0.66 -2.49
C MET A 54 9.79 0.85 -2.34
N LEU A 55 9.15 1.28 -1.25
CA LEU A 55 9.01 2.71 -0.94
C LEU A 55 10.38 3.35 -0.73
N GLY A 56 11.23 2.78 0.13
CA GLY A 56 12.57 3.30 0.40
C GLY A 56 13.42 3.41 -0.86
N LEU A 57 13.52 2.33 -1.62
CA LEU A 57 14.27 2.28 -2.88
C LEU A 57 13.76 3.28 -3.91
N TYR A 58 12.44 3.43 -4.03
CA TYR A 58 11.85 4.40 -4.95
C TYR A 58 12.19 5.84 -4.55
N LEU A 59 12.07 6.18 -3.28
CA LEU A 59 12.34 7.52 -2.78
C LEU A 59 13.83 7.87 -2.88
N GLU A 60 14.73 6.92 -2.65
CA GLU A 60 16.17 7.10 -2.88
C GLU A 60 16.49 7.35 -4.36
N GLU A 61 16.04 6.44 -5.25
CA GLU A 61 16.35 6.53 -6.68
C GLU A 61 15.72 7.75 -7.35
N SER A 62 14.53 8.14 -6.91
CA SER A 62 13.85 9.34 -7.44
C SER A 62 14.43 10.66 -6.92
N GLY A 63 15.31 10.63 -5.93
CA GLY A 63 15.87 11.81 -5.27
C GLY A 63 14.85 12.55 -4.40
N ALA A 64 13.80 11.86 -3.94
CA ALA A 64 12.77 12.44 -3.08
C ALA A 64 13.21 12.56 -1.62
N LEU A 65 14.20 11.78 -1.18
CA LEU A 65 14.78 11.89 0.16
C LEU A 65 15.71 13.11 0.24
N ARG A 66 15.20 14.19 0.80
CA ARG A 66 15.96 15.42 1.03
C ARG A 66 15.70 15.91 2.45
N ASP A 67 16.69 16.57 3.04
CA ASP A 67 16.60 17.10 4.40
C ASP A 67 15.49 18.15 4.60
N ASP A 68 14.99 18.76 3.50
CA ASP A 68 13.90 19.72 3.51
C ASP A 68 12.56 19.16 3.02
N ALA A 69 12.50 17.86 2.67
CA ALA A 69 11.29 17.27 2.12
C ALA A 69 10.18 17.15 3.18
N GLU A 70 8.96 17.50 2.75
CA GLU A 70 7.72 17.32 3.49
C GLU A 70 7.01 16.05 3.02
N VAL A 71 6.81 15.10 3.90
CA VAL A 71 6.23 13.78 3.60
C VAL A 71 4.92 13.57 4.35
N LEU A 72 3.89 13.10 3.66
CA LEU A 72 2.61 12.74 4.22
C LEU A 72 2.35 11.24 4.05
N SER A 73 2.05 10.54 5.14
CA SER A 73 1.53 9.18 5.13
C SER A 73 0.03 9.18 5.43
N ILE A 74 -0.76 8.58 4.54
CA ILE A 74 -2.22 8.46 4.65
C ILE A 74 -2.59 7.05 5.10
N ALA A 75 -3.42 6.95 6.14
CA ALA A 75 -3.75 5.71 6.85
C ALA A 75 -2.46 4.99 7.26
N ALA A 76 -1.66 5.74 8.01
CA ALA A 76 -0.27 5.43 8.31
C ALA A 76 -0.09 4.33 9.36
N GLY A 77 -1.12 4.10 10.20
CA GLY A 77 -0.95 3.22 11.35
C GLY A 77 0.28 3.61 12.18
N HIS A 78 1.05 2.60 12.58
CA HIS A 78 2.33 2.75 13.27
C HIS A 78 3.49 2.10 12.48
N GLU A 79 3.45 2.20 11.14
CA GLU A 79 4.36 1.50 10.25
C GLU A 79 5.82 1.99 10.37
N GLU A 80 6.77 1.06 10.28
CA GLU A 80 8.21 1.32 10.46
C GLU A 80 8.80 2.36 9.48
N PRO A 81 8.34 2.49 8.22
CA PRO A 81 8.80 3.57 7.33
C PRO A 81 8.61 4.98 7.86
N LEU A 82 7.67 5.23 8.78
CA LEU A 82 7.49 6.55 9.41
C LEU A 82 8.75 6.98 10.16
N TYR A 83 9.31 6.08 10.96
CA TYR A 83 10.50 6.31 11.77
C TYR A 83 11.76 6.37 10.92
N TRP A 84 11.83 5.53 9.89
CA TRP A 84 12.92 5.54 8.92
C TRP A 84 12.98 6.86 8.15
N LEU A 85 11.84 7.37 7.70
CA LEU A 85 11.72 8.66 7.01
C LEU A 85 12.01 9.84 7.95
N ALA A 86 11.55 9.81 9.20
CA ALA A 86 11.84 10.86 10.18
C ALA A 86 13.35 11.08 10.36
N ASN A 87 14.17 10.05 10.16
CA ASN A 87 15.62 10.15 10.19
C ASN A 87 16.26 10.72 8.90
N ARG A 88 15.46 10.94 7.81
CA ARG A 88 16.01 11.22 6.46
C ARG A 88 15.42 12.44 5.77
N VAL A 89 14.31 12.95 6.27
CA VAL A 89 13.60 14.09 5.65
C VAL A 89 13.34 15.20 6.65
N GLY A 90 12.87 16.35 6.19
CA GLY A 90 12.59 17.51 7.02
C GLY A 90 11.41 17.29 7.95
N ARG A 91 10.34 16.65 7.46
CA ARG A 91 9.15 16.36 8.25
C ARG A 91 8.35 15.19 7.68
N VAL A 92 7.85 14.36 8.56
CA VAL A 92 6.87 13.30 8.28
C VAL A 92 5.58 13.62 9.03
N VAL A 93 4.46 13.64 8.32
CA VAL A 93 3.13 13.71 8.92
C VAL A 93 2.46 12.35 8.72
N ALA A 94 2.25 11.63 9.81
CA ALA A 94 1.53 10.36 9.83
C ALA A 94 0.05 10.64 10.16
N THR A 95 -0.86 10.19 9.30
CA THR A 95 -2.29 10.43 9.48
C THR A 95 -3.10 9.14 9.38
N ASP A 96 -4.02 8.96 10.31
CA ASP A 96 -4.99 7.86 10.33
C ASP A 96 -6.23 8.29 11.13
N ILE A 97 -7.29 7.49 11.10
CA ILE A 97 -8.45 7.65 11.99
C ILE A 97 -8.17 7.01 13.35
N TYR A 98 -7.04 7.35 13.96
CA TYR A 98 -6.56 6.77 15.22
C TYR A 98 -7.64 6.73 16.30
N GLY A 99 -7.85 5.57 16.91
CA GLY A 99 -8.87 5.33 17.91
C GLY A 99 -10.28 5.11 17.35
N GLU A 100 -10.46 5.10 16.02
CA GLU A 100 -11.74 4.90 15.36
C GLU A 100 -11.69 3.75 14.36
N GLY A 101 -12.86 3.10 14.12
CA GLY A 101 -13.00 2.04 13.13
C GLY A 101 -12.51 0.66 13.56
N GLY A 102 -12.46 -0.27 12.61
CA GLY A 102 -12.16 -1.69 12.86
C GLY A 102 -10.68 -1.99 13.12
N PHE A 103 -9.78 -1.05 12.81
CA PHE A 103 -8.33 -1.16 13.02
C PHE A 103 -7.85 -0.41 14.27
N ALA A 104 -8.76 0.19 15.06
CA ALA A 104 -8.46 0.98 16.24
C ALA A 104 -8.46 0.17 17.56
N VAL A 105 -8.41 -1.16 17.47
CA VAL A 105 -8.32 -2.03 18.66
C VAL A 105 -6.88 -1.99 19.17
N ASP A 106 -6.73 -2.02 20.50
CA ASP A 106 -5.42 -2.02 21.18
C ASP A 106 -4.40 -2.96 20.52
N GLY A 107 -3.26 -2.42 20.14
CA GLY A 107 -2.16 -3.13 19.48
C GLY A 107 -2.37 -3.38 17.98
N ARG A 108 -3.38 -2.76 17.34
CA ARG A 108 -3.57 -2.78 15.90
C ARG A 108 -3.12 -1.47 15.24
N GLU A 109 -3.18 -1.45 13.92
CA GLU A 109 -2.58 -0.43 13.06
C GLU A 109 -3.03 1.00 13.41
N ALA A 110 -4.32 1.23 13.70
CA ALA A 110 -4.87 2.54 14.04
C ALA A 110 -5.01 2.77 15.56
N ASP A 111 -4.08 2.26 16.36
CA ASP A 111 -4.06 2.42 17.81
C ASP A 111 -3.99 3.90 18.21
N ALA A 112 -4.86 4.30 19.15
CA ALA A 112 -4.95 5.68 19.61
C ALA A 112 -3.67 6.19 20.30
N SER A 113 -2.82 5.30 20.83
CA SER A 113 -1.57 5.67 21.49
C SER A 113 -0.58 6.36 20.54
N MET A 114 -0.71 6.15 19.23
CA MET A 114 0.08 6.87 18.23
C MET A 114 -0.06 8.40 18.35
N LEU A 115 -1.23 8.90 18.77
CA LEU A 115 -1.46 10.35 18.95
C LEU A 115 -0.73 10.94 20.15
N THR A 116 -0.38 10.12 21.13
CA THR A 116 0.19 10.58 22.42
C THR A 116 1.61 10.12 22.65
N ASP A 117 1.95 8.95 22.17
CA ASP A 117 3.27 8.32 22.32
C ASP A 117 3.66 7.51 21.07
N PRO A 118 3.95 8.15 19.92
CA PRO A 118 4.39 7.45 18.74
C PRO A 118 5.73 6.71 18.97
N GLY A 119 6.54 7.14 19.93
CA GLY A 119 7.80 6.49 20.27
C GLY A 119 7.63 5.08 20.82
N HIS A 120 6.49 4.75 21.40
CA HIS A 120 6.17 3.38 21.84
C HIS A 120 6.25 2.35 20.69
N TRP A 121 5.95 2.77 19.48
CA TRP A 121 5.91 1.92 18.29
C TRP A 121 7.20 1.94 17.46
N ALA A 122 8.15 2.83 17.83
CA ALA A 122 9.39 2.98 17.10
C ALA A 122 10.27 1.72 17.22
N PRO A 123 10.72 1.13 16.11
CA PRO A 123 11.56 -0.07 16.16
C PRO A 123 13.02 0.25 16.56
N TYR A 124 13.40 1.53 16.49
CA TYR A 124 14.74 2.06 16.81
C TYR A 124 14.67 3.57 17.07
N ASP A 125 15.79 4.17 17.45
CA ASP A 125 15.91 5.60 17.69
C ASP A 125 15.60 6.42 16.43
N TYR A 126 14.80 7.47 16.58
CA TYR A 126 14.41 8.35 15.48
C TYR A 126 14.34 9.81 15.93
N ARG A 127 14.36 10.74 14.96
CA ARG A 127 14.21 12.17 15.20
C ARG A 127 12.73 12.48 15.47
N ALA A 128 12.35 12.49 16.78
CA ALA A 128 10.96 12.65 17.18
C ALA A 128 10.37 14.01 16.78
N ASP A 129 11.18 15.05 16.69
CA ASP A 129 10.80 16.38 16.22
C ASP A 129 10.50 16.46 14.71
N HIS A 130 10.86 15.42 13.95
CA HIS A 130 10.55 15.28 12.52
C HIS A 130 9.30 14.43 12.24
N LEU A 131 8.69 13.80 13.26
CA LEU A 131 7.47 13.00 13.09
C LEU A 131 6.31 13.69 13.80
N GLU A 132 5.30 14.09 13.04
CA GLU A 132 4.02 14.57 13.53
C GLU A 132 2.93 13.53 13.27
N VAL A 133 2.09 13.25 14.28
CA VAL A 133 0.98 12.31 14.16
C VAL A 133 -0.34 13.06 14.33
N ARG A 134 -1.29 12.84 13.42
CA ARG A 134 -2.62 13.47 13.44
C ARG A 134 -3.73 12.48 13.19
N SER A 135 -4.85 12.64 13.88
CA SER A 135 -6.11 12.01 13.46
C SER A 135 -6.66 12.75 12.24
N MET A 136 -6.91 12.04 11.13
CA MET A 136 -7.37 12.64 9.88
C MET A 136 -8.08 11.61 9.00
N ASP A 137 -9.19 12.02 8.38
CA ASP A 137 -9.91 11.22 7.39
C ASP A 137 -9.24 11.35 6.01
N ALA A 138 -8.80 10.22 5.44
CA ALA A 138 -8.22 10.14 4.11
C ALA A 138 -9.15 10.67 2.97
N LEU A 139 -10.46 10.73 3.24
CA LEU A 139 -11.45 11.26 2.31
C LEU A 139 -11.53 12.79 2.29
N ASN A 140 -10.89 13.45 3.27
CA ASN A 140 -10.89 14.89 3.42
C ASN A 140 -9.59 15.33 4.10
N VAL A 141 -8.51 15.35 3.32
CA VAL A 141 -7.17 15.69 3.81
C VAL A 141 -7.10 17.19 4.12
N ASP A 142 -6.95 17.52 5.41
CA ASP A 142 -6.94 18.91 5.91
C ASP A 142 -5.58 19.60 5.69
N TYR A 143 -5.18 19.63 4.41
CA TYR A 143 -4.02 20.36 3.92
C TYR A 143 -4.36 21.04 2.60
N PRO A 144 -3.76 22.20 2.31
CA PRO A 144 -3.90 22.85 0.99
C PRO A 144 -3.40 21.99 -0.15
N ASP A 145 -3.80 22.33 -1.37
CA ASP A 145 -3.21 21.75 -2.57
C ASP A 145 -1.70 21.98 -2.60
N ASN A 146 -0.95 20.99 -3.08
CA ASN A 146 0.49 21.13 -3.29
C ASN A 146 1.30 21.36 -1.99
N SER A 147 0.97 20.65 -0.92
CA SER A 147 1.60 20.80 0.40
C SER A 147 2.83 19.91 0.60
N PHE A 148 2.88 18.74 -0.04
CA PHE A 148 3.89 17.72 0.27
C PHE A 148 4.74 17.34 -0.94
N ASP A 149 6.03 17.10 -0.70
CA ASP A 149 6.96 16.58 -1.72
C ASP A 149 6.69 15.10 -2.02
N VAL A 150 6.29 14.35 -0.99
CA VAL A 150 5.91 12.94 -1.08
C VAL A 150 4.61 12.70 -0.33
N VAL A 151 3.70 11.97 -0.94
CA VAL A 151 2.50 11.41 -0.29
C VAL A 151 2.50 9.91 -0.51
N PHE A 152 2.25 9.12 0.53
CA PHE A 152 2.15 7.68 0.38
C PHE A 152 1.05 7.04 1.25
N SER A 153 0.60 5.86 0.84
CA SER A 153 -0.31 5.00 1.59
C SER A 153 0.03 3.53 1.29
N LEU A 154 0.15 2.69 2.32
CA LEU A 154 0.61 1.31 2.21
C LEU A 154 -0.47 0.33 2.65
N SER A 155 -1.08 -0.37 1.69
CA SER A 155 -2.10 -1.42 1.88
C SER A 155 -3.26 -1.00 2.80
N SER A 156 -3.83 0.19 2.53
CA SER A 156 -4.90 0.76 3.34
C SER A 156 -6.09 1.21 2.48
N ILE A 157 -5.86 1.74 1.27
CA ILE A 157 -6.91 2.34 0.42
C ILE A 157 -8.03 1.35 0.07
N GLU A 158 -7.74 0.05 0.00
CA GLU A 158 -8.72 -1.01 -0.23
C GLU A 158 -9.78 -1.10 0.88
N HIS A 159 -9.48 -0.61 2.07
CA HIS A 159 -10.34 -0.63 3.25
C HIS A 159 -11.21 0.64 3.40
N PHE A 160 -11.05 1.66 2.57
CA PHE A 160 -11.77 2.93 2.68
C PHE A 160 -13.25 2.86 2.30
N GLY A 161 -13.78 1.67 2.07
CA GLY A 161 -15.21 1.41 1.90
C GLY A 161 -15.67 1.33 0.45
N GLN A 162 -16.71 2.09 0.08
CA GLN A 162 -17.30 2.00 -1.27
C GLN A 162 -16.36 2.63 -2.33
N PRO A 163 -16.50 2.25 -3.61
CA PRO A 163 -15.67 2.78 -4.70
C PRO A 163 -15.61 4.31 -4.77
N GLU A 164 -16.67 4.99 -4.38
CA GLU A 164 -16.74 6.45 -4.32
C GLU A 164 -15.75 7.02 -3.30
N ALA A 165 -15.67 6.41 -2.12
CA ALA A 165 -14.75 6.80 -1.06
C ALA A 165 -13.29 6.57 -1.49
N ILE A 166 -13.02 5.41 -2.09
CA ILE A 166 -11.69 5.07 -2.62
C ILE A 166 -11.23 6.09 -3.67
N ARG A 167 -12.11 6.43 -4.62
CA ARG A 167 -11.83 7.44 -5.65
C ARG A 167 -11.54 8.81 -5.04
N ARG A 168 -12.32 9.19 -4.01
CA ARG A 168 -12.11 10.45 -3.31
C ARG A 168 -10.77 10.49 -2.60
N ALA A 169 -10.40 9.44 -1.86
CA ALA A 169 -9.12 9.34 -1.18
C ALA A 169 -7.94 9.41 -2.16
N ALA A 170 -8.00 8.68 -3.29
CA ALA A 170 -6.97 8.73 -4.31
C ALA A 170 -6.81 10.14 -4.91
N ALA A 171 -7.92 10.86 -5.14
CA ALA A 171 -7.90 12.24 -5.61
C ALA A 171 -7.32 13.20 -4.56
N GLU A 172 -7.68 13.05 -3.27
CA GLU A 172 -7.14 13.85 -2.17
C GLU A 172 -5.62 13.65 -2.01
N MET A 173 -5.15 12.42 -2.07
CA MET A 173 -3.71 12.13 -2.04
C MET A 173 -2.98 12.86 -3.17
N ALA A 174 -3.49 12.80 -4.40
CA ALA A 174 -2.88 13.49 -5.53
C ALA A 174 -2.98 15.02 -5.45
N ARG A 175 -4.06 15.55 -4.87
CA ARG A 175 -4.28 16.99 -4.70
C ARG A 175 -3.18 17.63 -3.87
N VAL A 176 -2.84 17.01 -2.76
CA VAL A 176 -1.88 17.55 -1.79
C VAL A 176 -0.41 17.36 -2.16
N VAL A 177 -0.10 16.56 -3.20
CA VAL A 177 1.27 16.45 -3.75
C VAL A 177 1.65 17.74 -4.45
N LYS A 178 2.86 18.26 -4.22
CA LYS A 178 3.44 19.42 -4.92
C LYS A 178 3.71 19.11 -6.40
N PRO A 179 3.71 20.12 -7.29
CA PRO A 179 4.26 19.97 -8.64
C PRO A 179 5.69 19.42 -8.57
N GLY A 180 6.00 18.42 -9.38
CA GLY A 180 7.27 17.69 -9.34
C GLY A 180 7.41 16.65 -8.24
N GLY A 181 6.47 16.60 -7.28
CA GLY A 181 6.45 15.66 -6.15
C GLY A 181 5.94 14.26 -6.54
N HIS A 182 5.94 13.37 -5.56
CA HIS A 182 5.70 11.94 -5.73
C HIS A 182 4.48 11.48 -4.94
N LEU A 183 3.67 10.63 -5.57
CA LEU A 183 2.62 9.86 -4.91
C LEU A 183 2.94 8.38 -5.00
N VAL A 184 2.90 7.68 -3.88
CA VAL A 184 3.04 6.22 -3.83
C VAL A 184 1.78 5.62 -3.20
N ILE A 185 1.13 4.72 -3.90
CA ILE A 185 0.01 3.94 -3.39
C ILE A 185 0.37 2.47 -3.51
N VAL A 186 0.43 1.78 -2.39
CA VAL A 186 0.51 0.33 -2.37
C VAL A 186 -0.85 -0.22 -1.96
N THR A 187 -1.31 -1.25 -2.66
CA THR A 187 -2.63 -1.84 -2.39
C THR A 187 -2.68 -3.29 -2.83
N GLU A 188 -3.69 -4.01 -2.38
CA GLU A 188 -3.87 -5.42 -2.68
C GLU A 188 -4.56 -5.63 -4.03
N VAL A 189 -4.00 -6.51 -4.87
CA VAL A 189 -4.48 -6.79 -6.22
C VAL A 189 -4.69 -8.28 -6.45
N LEU A 190 -5.83 -8.64 -7.03
CA LEU A 190 -6.16 -10.00 -7.44
C LEU A 190 -5.35 -10.40 -8.67
N VAL A 191 -4.64 -11.51 -8.56
CA VAL A 191 -3.72 -12.00 -9.61
C VAL A 191 -4.45 -12.80 -10.69
N LYS A 192 -5.56 -13.46 -10.32
CA LYS A 192 -6.40 -14.23 -11.26
C LYS A 192 -7.85 -13.80 -11.09
N ALA A 193 -8.61 -13.82 -12.22
CA ALA A 193 -10.03 -13.58 -12.16
C ALA A 193 -10.74 -14.70 -11.37
N HIS A 194 -11.62 -14.32 -10.46
CA HIS A 194 -12.45 -15.29 -9.75
C HIS A 194 -13.53 -15.84 -10.69
N PRO A 195 -13.89 -17.14 -10.62
CA PRO A 195 -14.94 -17.71 -11.46
C PRO A 195 -16.27 -16.95 -11.37
N LEU A 196 -16.60 -16.36 -10.21
CA LEU A 196 -17.80 -15.52 -10.02
C LEU A 196 -17.68 -14.13 -10.70
N ASP A 197 -16.54 -13.78 -11.29
CA ASP A 197 -16.38 -12.54 -12.07
C ASP A 197 -16.92 -12.66 -13.49
N TRP A 198 -17.27 -13.86 -13.91
CA TRP A 198 -17.90 -14.07 -15.21
C TRP A 198 -19.30 -13.46 -15.21
N ALA A 199 -19.49 -12.41 -16.01
CA ALA A 199 -20.72 -11.63 -16.03
C ALA A 199 -22.00 -12.47 -16.24
N PRO A 200 -22.03 -13.48 -17.16
CA PRO A 200 -23.19 -14.36 -17.29
C PRO A 200 -23.52 -15.16 -16.02
N LEU A 201 -22.49 -15.60 -15.31
CA LEU A 201 -22.68 -16.32 -14.03
C LEU A 201 -23.22 -15.38 -12.94
N GLN A 202 -22.76 -14.15 -12.87
CA GLN A 202 -23.28 -13.13 -11.95
C GLN A 202 -24.76 -12.82 -12.23
N VAL A 203 -25.13 -12.70 -13.51
CA VAL A 203 -26.54 -12.53 -13.91
C VAL A 203 -27.38 -13.74 -13.52
N ALA A 204 -26.90 -14.96 -13.77
CA ALA A 204 -27.57 -16.18 -13.39
C ALA A 204 -27.79 -16.29 -11.87
N ILE A 205 -26.75 -16.02 -11.07
CA ILE A 205 -26.83 -16.02 -9.60
C ILE A 205 -27.81 -14.95 -9.10
N LYS A 206 -27.80 -13.75 -9.68
CA LYS A 206 -28.72 -12.66 -9.34
C LYS A 206 -30.18 -13.05 -9.64
N THR A 207 -30.41 -13.69 -10.78
CA THR A 207 -31.73 -14.12 -11.21
C THR A 207 -32.27 -15.28 -10.34
N LEU A 208 -31.43 -16.28 -10.07
CA LEU A 208 -31.79 -17.46 -9.27
C LEU A 208 -31.96 -17.12 -7.78
N SER A 209 -31.22 -16.13 -7.27
CA SER A 209 -31.32 -15.70 -5.87
C SER A 209 -32.49 -14.76 -5.58
N ARG A 210 -33.39 -14.53 -6.54
CA ARG A 210 -34.54 -13.63 -6.41
C ARG A 210 -34.18 -12.23 -5.92
N GLY A 211 -33.06 -11.68 -6.40
CA GLY A 211 -32.61 -10.34 -6.05
C GLY A 211 -31.87 -10.22 -4.70
N LYS A 212 -31.58 -11.32 -4.01
CA LYS A 212 -30.56 -11.32 -2.96
C LYS A 212 -29.20 -11.05 -3.64
N ARG A 213 -28.83 -9.78 -3.70
CA ARG A 213 -27.68 -9.28 -4.46
C ARG A 213 -26.38 -9.81 -3.86
N LEU A 214 -25.62 -10.56 -4.64
CA LEU A 214 -24.18 -10.51 -4.57
C LEU A 214 -23.79 -9.18 -5.25
N ASP A 215 -23.79 -8.08 -4.51
CA ASP A 215 -23.26 -6.84 -5.03
C ASP A 215 -21.70 -6.89 -5.04
N ARG A 216 -21.10 -5.98 -5.76
CA ARG A 216 -19.63 -5.88 -5.86
C ARG A 216 -18.98 -5.63 -4.50
N ALA A 217 -19.62 -4.88 -3.62
CA ALA A 217 -19.10 -4.58 -2.30
C ALA A 217 -19.09 -5.85 -1.41
N THR A 218 -20.17 -6.64 -1.45
CA THR A 218 -20.22 -7.94 -0.75
C THR A 218 -19.20 -8.93 -1.32
N MET A 219 -18.98 -8.92 -2.63
CA MET A 219 -17.99 -9.77 -3.29
C MET A 219 -16.56 -9.33 -2.90
N ARG A 220 -16.27 -8.03 -2.92
CA ARG A 220 -14.97 -7.49 -2.48
C ARG A 220 -14.68 -7.83 -1.02
N LYS A 221 -15.63 -7.63 -0.12
CA LYS A 221 -15.47 -7.99 1.29
C LYS A 221 -15.16 -9.47 1.49
N ARG A 222 -15.78 -10.35 0.69
CA ARG A 222 -15.49 -11.79 0.69
C ARG A 222 -14.13 -12.14 0.09
N MET A 223 -13.57 -11.26 -0.75
CA MET A 223 -12.29 -11.42 -1.44
C MET A 223 -11.17 -10.60 -0.78
N MET A 224 -11.33 -10.26 0.49
CA MET A 224 -10.34 -9.53 1.30
C MET A 224 -10.00 -8.14 0.76
N ASP A 225 -11.01 -7.46 0.19
CA ASP A 225 -10.94 -6.07 -0.31
C ASP A 225 -9.89 -5.79 -1.42
N ALA A 226 -9.30 -6.84 -2.02
CA ALA A 226 -8.32 -6.68 -3.09
C ALA A 226 -8.97 -6.21 -4.42
N PHE A 227 -8.26 -5.37 -5.17
CA PHE A 227 -8.71 -4.84 -6.45
C PHE A 227 -8.46 -5.81 -7.60
N ARG A 228 -9.38 -5.86 -8.56
CA ARG A 228 -9.05 -6.36 -9.90
C ARG A 228 -8.27 -5.29 -10.68
N PRO A 229 -7.44 -5.63 -11.65
CA PRO A 229 -6.70 -4.64 -12.43
C PRO A 229 -7.59 -3.52 -13.03
N ARG A 230 -8.81 -3.87 -13.47
CA ARG A 230 -9.76 -2.87 -14.00
C ARG A 230 -10.35 -1.96 -12.91
N GLU A 231 -10.56 -2.48 -11.71
CA GLU A 231 -11.03 -1.70 -10.56
C GLU A 231 -9.91 -0.80 -10.05
N LEU A 232 -8.70 -1.31 -9.96
CA LEU A 232 -7.50 -0.53 -9.63
C LEU A 232 -7.35 0.66 -10.59
N GLN A 233 -7.47 0.43 -11.90
CA GLN A 233 -7.40 1.49 -12.90
C GLN A 233 -8.52 2.52 -12.73
N ARG A 234 -9.76 2.08 -12.49
CA ARG A 234 -10.93 2.96 -12.41
C ARG A 234 -11.04 3.71 -11.08
N ASP A 235 -10.73 3.03 -9.96
CA ASP A 235 -11.07 3.52 -8.62
C ASP A 235 -9.86 4.08 -7.86
N VAL A 236 -8.62 3.70 -8.27
CA VAL A 236 -7.38 4.18 -7.64
C VAL A 236 -6.58 5.06 -8.61
N ILE A 237 -6.19 4.51 -9.77
CA ILE A 237 -5.24 5.21 -10.68
C ILE A 237 -5.89 6.41 -11.35
N ALA A 238 -7.03 6.22 -12.05
CA ALA A 238 -7.68 7.30 -12.80
C ALA A 238 -8.07 8.51 -11.93
N PRO A 239 -8.57 8.34 -10.69
CA PRO A 239 -8.94 9.47 -9.83
C PRO A 239 -7.76 10.35 -9.39
N THR A 240 -6.52 9.83 -9.39
CA THR A 240 -5.34 10.67 -9.09
C THR A 240 -5.11 11.75 -10.14
N GLY A 241 -5.60 11.56 -11.37
CA GLY A 241 -5.27 12.42 -12.50
C GLY A 241 -3.80 12.38 -12.93
N LEU A 242 -2.99 11.51 -12.31
CA LEU A 242 -1.56 11.39 -12.56
C LEU A 242 -1.26 10.17 -13.44
N ALA A 243 -0.21 10.27 -14.24
CA ALA A 243 0.33 9.12 -14.94
C ALA A 243 1.27 8.33 -14.04
N PRO A 244 1.18 7.00 -14.01
CA PRO A 244 2.19 6.15 -13.37
C PRO A 244 3.58 6.44 -13.96
N VAL A 245 4.62 6.42 -13.13
CA VAL A 245 6.01 6.70 -13.57
C VAL A 245 6.54 5.67 -14.58
N GLN A 246 5.95 4.49 -14.59
CA GLN A 246 6.24 3.36 -15.50
C GLN A 246 4.94 2.61 -15.78
N PRO A 247 4.84 1.85 -16.89
CA PRO A 247 3.75 0.88 -17.09
C PRO A 247 3.67 -0.10 -15.92
N ILE A 248 2.47 -0.53 -15.55
CA ILE A 248 2.28 -1.46 -14.44
C ILE A 248 2.51 -2.88 -14.93
N ASP A 249 3.46 -3.58 -14.30
CA ASP A 249 3.71 -4.99 -14.55
C ASP A 249 2.86 -5.86 -13.60
N TYR A 250 1.91 -6.57 -14.17
CA TYR A 250 1.04 -7.51 -13.47
C TYR A 250 1.54 -8.96 -13.52
N THR A 251 2.74 -9.19 -14.00
CA THR A 251 3.29 -10.55 -14.10
C THR A 251 3.87 -11.01 -12.77
N LEU A 252 3.80 -12.30 -12.53
CA LEU A 252 4.43 -12.97 -11.39
C LEU A 252 5.23 -14.16 -11.89
N SER A 253 6.36 -14.41 -11.26
CA SER A 253 7.20 -15.56 -11.53
C SER A 253 6.55 -16.89 -11.11
N PRO A 254 6.91 -18.02 -11.71
CA PRO A 254 6.45 -19.33 -11.26
C PRO A 254 6.73 -19.59 -9.78
N SER A 255 7.89 -19.16 -9.28
CA SER A 255 8.27 -19.33 -7.87
C SER A 255 7.32 -18.63 -6.88
N THR A 256 6.65 -17.55 -7.28
CA THR A 256 5.61 -16.93 -6.47
C THR A 256 4.35 -17.79 -6.42
N TYR A 257 3.96 -18.39 -7.52
CA TYR A 257 2.81 -19.31 -7.55
C TYR A 257 3.07 -20.61 -6.79
N ASP A 258 4.30 -21.11 -6.79
CA ASP A 258 4.68 -22.32 -6.06
C ASP A 258 4.60 -22.13 -4.54
N ASN A 259 4.62 -20.87 -4.08
CA ASN A 259 4.57 -20.48 -2.66
C ASN A 259 3.23 -19.83 -2.27
N LEU A 260 2.13 -20.23 -2.89
CA LEU A 260 0.79 -19.74 -2.55
C LEU A 260 0.39 -20.19 -1.14
N ILE A 261 0.13 -19.22 -0.26
CA ILE A 261 -0.46 -19.47 1.06
C ILE A 261 -1.98 -19.42 0.96
N THR A 262 -2.64 -20.51 1.32
CA THR A 262 -4.09 -20.56 1.44
C THR A 262 -4.49 -20.34 2.89
N TRP A 263 -5.30 -19.33 3.14
CA TRP A 263 -5.86 -19.01 4.44
C TRP A 263 -7.19 -19.72 4.63
N VAL A 264 -7.39 -20.32 5.79
CA VAL A 264 -8.62 -21.04 6.14
C VAL A 264 -9.21 -20.52 7.44
N GLY A 265 -10.55 -20.46 7.47
CA GLY A 265 -11.33 -20.01 8.62
C GLY A 265 -11.31 -18.49 8.81
N ASP A 266 -12.02 -18.04 9.82
CA ASP A 266 -12.12 -16.61 10.19
C ASP A 266 -10.83 -16.10 10.85
N ASP A 267 -10.01 -17.00 11.40
CA ASP A 267 -8.73 -16.68 12.05
C ASP A 267 -7.58 -16.47 11.04
N MET A 268 -7.86 -16.64 9.76
CA MET A 268 -6.88 -16.43 8.68
C MET A 268 -5.55 -17.20 8.94
N ARG A 269 -5.63 -18.47 9.29
CA ARG A 269 -4.44 -19.32 9.51
C ARG A 269 -4.00 -19.99 8.21
N PRO A 270 -2.68 -20.08 7.96
CA PRO A 270 -2.18 -20.83 6.81
C PRO A 270 -2.63 -22.29 6.85
N ALA A 271 -3.23 -22.78 5.75
CA ALA A 271 -3.66 -24.19 5.66
C ALA A 271 -2.50 -25.16 5.76
N SER A 272 -1.31 -24.76 5.33
CA SER A 272 -0.07 -25.55 5.34
C SER A 272 0.69 -25.51 6.67
N GLY A 273 0.31 -24.62 7.60
CA GLY A 273 1.10 -24.33 8.80
C GLY A 273 2.38 -23.52 8.53
N ASN A 274 2.74 -23.27 7.27
CA ASN A 274 3.87 -22.43 6.90
C ASN A 274 3.39 -20.97 6.76
N GLU A 275 4.03 -20.06 7.48
CA GLU A 275 3.75 -18.63 7.41
C GLU A 275 4.48 -17.94 6.27
N TYR A 276 5.59 -18.49 5.81
CA TYR A 276 6.46 -17.90 4.79
C TYR A 276 6.66 -18.83 3.58
N PRO A 277 6.90 -18.25 2.41
CA PRO A 277 6.86 -16.82 2.07
C PRO A 277 5.44 -16.24 2.05
N HIS A 278 5.21 -15.17 2.79
CA HIS A 278 3.93 -14.46 2.88
C HIS A 278 3.83 -13.41 1.76
N ILE A 279 3.75 -13.86 0.51
CA ILE A 279 3.77 -13.02 -0.70
C ILE A 279 2.46 -13.14 -1.46
N LEU A 280 2.10 -14.34 -1.90
CA LEU A 280 0.88 -14.62 -2.63
C LEU A 280 -0.10 -15.34 -1.72
N LEU A 281 -1.22 -14.71 -1.48
CA LEU A 281 -2.20 -15.16 -0.50
C LEU A 281 -3.51 -15.50 -1.19
N LYS A 282 -4.24 -16.47 -0.64
CA LYS A 282 -5.55 -16.86 -1.12
C LYS A 282 -6.48 -17.10 0.05
N GLY A 283 -7.55 -16.31 0.12
CA GLY A 283 -8.67 -16.56 1.03
C GLY A 283 -9.80 -17.31 0.33
N HIS A 284 -10.99 -16.77 0.39
CA HIS A 284 -12.22 -17.34 -0.21
C HIS A 284 -12.36 -17.09 -1.72
N GLY A 285 -11.32 -16.97 -2.47
CA GLY A 285 -11.45 -16.62 -3.88
C GLY A 285 -10.16 -16.69 -4.66
N SER A 286 -9.89 -15.66 -5.44
CA SER A 286 -8.67 -15.52 -6.22
C SER A 286 -7.47 -15.22 -5.34
N PRO A 287 -6.28 -15.68 -5.72
CA PRO A 287 -5.05 -15.25 -5.06
C PRO A 287 -4.81 -13.77 -5.30
N TRP A 288 -4.18 -13.12 -4.32
CA TRP A 288 -3.87 -11.71 -4.30
C TRP A 288 -2.48 -11.44 -3.72
N THR A 289 -1.91 -10.32 -4.08
CA THR A 289 -0.64 -9.82 -3.55
C THR A 289 -0.64 -8.28 -3.57
N SER A 290 0.40 -7.65 -3.04
CA SER A 290 0.55 -6.20 -3.09
C SER A 290 0.98 -5.72 -4.48
N ALA A 291 0.46 -4.57 -4.91
CA ALA A 291 0.90 -3.82 -6.07
C ALA A 291 1.48 -2.49 -5.60
N PHE A 292 2.69 -2.17 -6.03
CA PHE A 292 3.32 -0.87 -5.82
C PHE A 292 3.03 0.04 -7.01
N LEU A 293 2.51 1.22 -6.74
CA LEU A 293 2.11 2.20 -7.74
C LEU A 293 2.77 3.54 -7.41
N ALA A 294 3.71 3.95 -8.22
CA ALA A 294 4.37 5.25 -8.11
C ALA A 294 3.91 6.19 -9.22
N PHE A 295 3.66 7.44 -8.83
CA PHE A 295 3.24 8.53 -9.71
C PHE A 295 4.11 9.75 -9.45
N ARG A 296 4.23 10.60 -10.45
CA ARG A 296 4.85 11.90 -10.31
C ARG A 296 3.93 12.99 -10.81
N LYS A 297 3.71 14.02 -9.99
CA LYS A 297 2.92 15.19 -10.42
C LYS A 297 3.75 16.03 -11.38
N PRO A 298 3.21 16.42 -12.54
CA PRO A 298 3.92 17.32 -13.43
C PRO A 298 4.33 18.61 -12.72
N ALA A 299 5.51 19.17 -13.10
CA ALA A 299 6.03 20.41 -12.55
C ALA A 299 5.31 21.63 -13.08
#